data_20288b6af16e321b6b832fb137223ee4
#
_entry.id   20288b6af16e321b6b832fb137223ee4
#
_cell.length_a   1.000
_cell.length_b   1.000
_cell.length_c   1.000
_cell.angle_alpha   90.00
_cell.angle_beta   90.00
_cell.angle_gamma   90.00
#
_symmetry.space_group_name_H-M   'P 1'
#
loop_
_entity.id
_entity.type
_entity.pdbx_description
1 polymer ?
#
loop_
_entity_poly.entity_id
_entity_poly.type
_entity_poly.pdbx_seq_one_letter_code
_entity_poly.pdbx_strand_id
1 'polypeptide(L)'
;VPEVPFDINVLAEKMKRVQSYRKQHFIVVFAEGCGNSAEFAKKLTELTGIETRDTVLGHVQRGGAPTLRDRVIASEMGYYAVQLLDGGKSNRIVGLKNGRVYDVDIAEGLAMKKPFDENLYKIANDISF
;
A
#
# COMPACT_ATOMS: atom_id res chain seq x y z
N VAL A 1 -3.35 -7.22 -4.40
CA VAL A 1 -3.64 -5.77 -4.35
C VAL A 1 -4.97 -5.50 -5.05
N PRO A 2 -5.78 -4.48 -4.63
CA PRO A 2 -7.13 -4.26 -5.21
C PRO A 2 -7.10 -3.77 -6.67
N GLU A 3 -5.99 -3.19 -7.11
CA GLU A 3 -5.82 -2.70 -8.49
C GLU A 3 -5.70 -3.84 -9.52
N VAL A 4 -5.30 -5.02 -9.08
CA VAL A 4 -5.14 -6.19 -9.94
C VAL A 4 -6.02 -7.32 -9.45
N PRO A 5 -7.03 -7.74 -10.23
CA PRO A 5 -7.84 -8.90 -9.89
C PRO A 5 -6.95 -10.12 -9.64
N PHE A 6 -7.24 -10.85 -8.58
CA PHE A 6 -6.52 -12.10 -8.27
C PHE A 6 -7.50 -13.24 -8.06
N ASP A 7 -7.06 -14.45 -8.40
CA ASP A 7 -7.78 -15.68 -8.10
C ASP A 7 -7.04 -16.45 -7.00
N ILE A 8 -7.73 -16.70 -5.90
CA ILE A 8 -7.19 -17.47 -4.77
C ILE A 8 -6.78 -18.88 -5.16
N ASN A 9 -7.46 -19.48 -6.14
CA ASN A 9 -7.13 -20.83 -6.61
C ASN A 9 -5.79 -20.84 -7.34
N VAL A 10 -5.50 -19.83 -8.15
CA VAL A 10 -4.20 -19.68 -8.83
C VAL A 10 -3.09 -19.51 -7.79
N LEU A 11 -3.33 -18.72 -6.73
CA LEU A 11 -2.37 -18.57 -5.64
C LEU A 11 -2.14 -19.90 -4.91
N ALA A 12 -3.22 -20.64 -4.60
CA ALA A 12 -3.13 -21.92 -3.91
C ALA A 12 -2.33 -22.96 -4.73
N GLU A 13 -2.58 -23.05 -6.03
CA GLU A 13 -1.80 -23.93 -6.91
C GLU A 13 -0.32 -23.54 -7.00
N LYS A 14 -0.03 -22.23 -7.06
CA LYS A 14 1.36 -21.73 -6.99
C LYS A 14 2.04 -22.15 -5.68
N MET A 15 1.36 -22.01 -4.54
CA MET A 15 1.88 -22.42 -3.24
C MET A 15 2.16 -23.91 -3.15
N LYS A 16 1.23 -24.77 -3.57
CA LYS A 16 1.40 -26.23 -3.62
C LYS A 16 2.59 -26.64 -4.48
N ARG A 17 2.72 -26.03 -5.66
CA ARG A 17 3.83 -26.29 -6.57
C ARG A 17 5.16 -25.93 -5.94
N VAL A 18 5.25 -24.75 -5.29
CA VAL A 18 6.51 -24.31 -4.67
C VAL A 18 6.82 -25.12 -3.41
N GLN A 19 5.81 -25.57 -2.66
CA GLN A 19 6.01 -26.49 -1.53
C GLN A 19 6.68 -27.79 -1.95
N SER A 20 6.36 -28.31 -3.14
CA SER A 20 7.00 -29.54 -3.67
C SER A 20 8.51 -29.37 -3.87
N TYR A 21 9.02 -28.14 -4.00
CA TYR A 21 10.44 -27.81 -4.06
C TYR A 21 11.08 -27.51 -2.68
N ARG A 22 10.47 -28.00 -1.59
CA ARG A 22 10.93 -27.86 -0.19
C ARG A 22 10.83 -26.46 0.41
N LYS A 23 10.12 -25.53 -0.19
CA LYS A 23 9.83 -24.24 0.46
C LYS A 23 8.76 -24.46 1.56
N GLN A 24 9.11 -24.21 2.81
CA GLN A 24 8.25 -24.48 3.97
C GLN A 24 7.49 -23.24 4.46
N HIS A 25 7.92 -22.05 4.07
CA HIS A 25 7.37 -20.79 4.56
C HIS A 25 6.90 -19.91 3.41
N PHE A 26 5.71 -19.32 3.61
CA PHE A 26 5.10 -18.41 2.66
C PHE A 26 4.68 -17.13 3.39
N ILE A 27 4.87 -15.99 2.74
CA ILE A 27 4.36 -14.71 3.20
C ILE A 27 3.47 -14.16 2.08
N VAL A 28 2.20 -13.91 2.40
CA VAL A 28 1.25 -13.28 1.50
C VAL A 28 0.93 -11.89 2.03
N VAL A 29 1.24 -10.86 1.26
CA VAL A 29 0.86 -9.49 1.58
C VAL A 29 -0.52 -9.22 0.99
N PHE A 30 -1.50 -9.04 1.86
CA PHE A 30 -2.90 -8.85 1.51
C PHE A 30 -3.34 -7.42 1.85
N ALA A 31 -3.75 -6.65 0.85
CA ALA A 31 -4.20 -5.29 1.06
C ALA A 31 -5.64 -5.26 1.60
N GLU A 32 -5.95 -4.33 2.50
CA GLU A 32 -7.27 -4.17 3.11
C GLU A 32 -8.39 -4.02 2.06
N GLY A 33 -8.11 -3.33 0.95
CA GLY A 33 -9.05 -3.19 -0.16
C GLY A 33 -9.37 -4.48 -0.93
N CYS A 34 -8.69 -5.59 -0.65
CA CYS A 34 -8.98 -6.90 -1.26
C CYS A 34 -10.06 -7.70 -0.51
N GLY A 35 -10.47 -7.26 0.68
CA GLY A 35 -11.50 -7.94 1.49
C GLY A 35 -11.01 -8.30 2.89
N ASN A 36 -11.65 -9.30 3.49
CA ASN A 36 -11.37 -9.77 4.86
C ASN A 36 -10.16 -10.72 4.87
N SER A 37 -9.09 -10.37 5.59
CA SER A 37 -7.86 -11.16 5.66
C SER A 37 -8.03 -12.49 6.39
N ALA A 38 -8.87 -12.55 7.44
CA ALA A 38 -9.11 -13.79 8.18
C ALA A 38 -9.89 -14.81 7.34
N GLU A 39 -10.91 -14.37 6.59
CA GLU A 39 -11.65 -15.23 5.67
C GLU A 39 -10.75 -15.73 4.54
N PHE A 40 -9.88 -14.85 4.02
CA PHE A 40 -8.90 -15.19 3.01
C PHE A 40 -7.92 -16.26 3.52
N ALA A 41 -7.35 -16.08 4.72
CA ALA A 41 -6.43 -17.02 5.34
C ALA A 41 -7.08 -18.40 5.57
N LYS A 42 -8.33 -18.42 6.06
CA LYS A 42 -9.11 -19.65 6.24
C LYS A 42 -9.29 -20.40 4.92
N LYS A 43 -9.74 -19.69 3.88
CA LYS A 43 -9.95 -20.28 2.56
C LYS A 43 -8.65 -20.79 1.94
N LEU A 44 -7.55 -20.07 2.13
CA LEU A 44 -6.25 -20.49 1.64
C LEU A 44 -5.76 -21.77 2.35
N THR A 45 -5.98 -21.89 3.66
CA THR A 45 -5.72 -23.12 4.43
C THR A 45 -6.54 -24.30 3.89
N GLU A 46 -7.83 -24.08 3.65
CA GLU A 46 -8.72 -25.13 3.09
C GLU A 46 -8.27 -25.61 1.70
N LEU A 47 -7.82 -24.70 0.85
CA LEU A 47 -7.37 -25.01 -0.51
C LEU A 47 -5.99 -25.67 -0.57
N THR A 48 -5.08 -25.30 0.34
CA THR A 48 -3.67 -25.73 0.27
C THR A 48 -3.30 -26.81 1.27
N GLY A 49 -4.05 -26.95 2.36
CA GLY A 49 -3.65 -27.74 3.52
C GLY A 49 -2.52 -27.10 4.35
N ILE A 50 -2.04 -25.89 3.98
CA ILE A 50 -1.00 -25.17 4.70
C ILE A 50 -1.66 -24.25 5.72
N GLU A 51 -1.36 -24.43 7.00
CA GLU A 51 -1.87 -23.54 8.06
C GLU A 51 -1.47 -22.09 7.74
N THR A 52 -2.48 -21.25 7.54
CA THR A 52 -2.29 -19.84 7.22
C THR A 52 -2.86 -18.98 8.35
N ARG A 53 -2.03 -18.10 8.89
CA ARG A 53 -2.41 -17.17 9.96
C ARG A 53 -2.37 -15.75 9.42
N ASP A 54 -3.43 -14.99 9.67
CA ASP A 54 -3.44 -13.57 9.35
C ASP A 54 -2.85 -12.74 10.49
N THR A 55 -2.21 -11.65 10.11
CA THR A 55 -1.69 -10.65 11.06
C THR A 55 -2.00 -9.27 10.50
N VAL A 56 -2.89 -8.55 11.16
CA VAL A 56 -3.21 -7.17 10.82
C VAL A 56 -2.14 -6.26 11.43
N LEU A 57 -1.30 -5.67 10.57
CA LEU A 57 -0.14 -4.88 11.02
C LEU A 57 -0.53 -3.59 11.75
N GLY A 58 -1.67 -2.98 11.41
CA GLY A 58 -2.20 -1.81 12.13
C GLY A 58 -1.18 -0.69 12.32
N HIS A 59 -0.87 -0.37 13.56
CA HIS A 59 0.03 0.73 13.97
C HIS A 59 1.46 0.60 13.41
N VAL A 60 1.95 -0.61 13.22
CA VAL A 60 3.28 -0.88 12.66
C VAL A 60 3.45 -0.27 11.27
N GLN A 61 2.36 -0.13 10.49
CA GLN A 61 2.36 0.50 9.18
C GLN A 61 2.65 2.02 9.22
N ARG A 62 2.49 2.67 10.37
CA ARG A 62 2.79 4.11 10.50
C ARG A 62 4.29 4.42 10.52
N GLY A 63 5.12 3.43 10.74
CA GLY A 63 6.57 3.59 10.84
C GLY A 63 7.03 4.12 12.19
N GLY A 64 8.29 4.53 12.25
CA GLY A 64 8.96 5.03 13.46
C GLY A 64 8.91 6.54 13.61
N ALA A 65 9.86 7.08 14.38
CA ALA A 65 10.04 8.52 14.55
C ALA A 65 10.36 9.20 13.20
N PRO A 66 9.86 10.43 12.96
CA PRO A 66 10.12 11.15 11.72
C PRO A 66 11.61 11.45 11.54
N THR A 67 12.07 11.27 10.31
CA THR A 67 13.44 11.61 9.90
C THR A 67 13.63 13.12 9.77
N LEU A 68 14.87 13.58 9.57
CA LEU A 68 15.15 14.98 9.24
C LEU A 68 14.34 15.42 8.01
N ARG A 69 14.30 14.58 6.97
CA ARG A 69 13.57 14.90 5.75
C ARG A 69 12.08 15.08 6.00
N ASP A 70 11.45 14.21 6.79
CA ASP A 70 10.03 14.32 7.15
C ASP A 70 9.75 15.64 7.86
N ARG A 71 10.63 16.05 8.79
CA ARG A 71 10.49 17.28 9.58
C ARG A 71 10.64 18.52 8.71
N VAL A 72 11.64 18.57 7.83
CA VAL A 72 11.86 19.70 6.92
C VAL A 72 10.68 19.85 5.97
N ILE A 73 10.27 18.79 5.29
CA ILE A 73 9.12 18.80 4.37
C ILE A 73 7.84 19.22 5.09
N ALA A 74 7.57 18.71 6.28
CA ALA A 74 6.39 19.07 7.05
C ALA A 74 6.40 20.57 7.42
N SER A 75 7.57 21.13 7.77
CA SER A 75 7.71 22.56 8.07
C SER A 75 7.47 23.42 6.83
N GLU A 76 8.03 23.04 5.67
CA GLU A 76 7.81 23.73 4.40
C GLU A 76 6.34 23.70 3.99
N MET A 77 5.68 22.53 4.10
CA MET A 77 4.26 22.38 3.78
C MET A 77 3.38 23.20 4.71
N GLY A 78 3.67 23.20 6.03
CA GLY A 78 2.94 24.00 7.01
C GLY A 78 3.09 25.50 6.77
N TYR A 79 4.31 25.97 6.50
CA TYR A 79 4.57 27.35 6.14
C TYR A 79 3.80 27.77 4.88
N TYR A 80 3.85 26.96 3.84
CA TYR A 80 3.14 27.21 2.59
C TYR A 80 1.61 27.23 2.79
N ALA A 81 1.06 26.35 3.62
CA ALA A 81 -0.36 26.36 3.95
C ALA A 81 -0.80 27.68 4.61
N VAL A 82 0.01 28.21 5.53
CA VAL A 82 -0.28 29.52 6.15
C VAL A 82 -0.21 30.65 5.13
N GLN A 83 0.76 30.64 4.22
CA GLN A 83 0.84 31.63 3.14
C GLN A 83 -0.40 31.59 2.22
N LEU A 84 -0.94 30.41 1.93
CA LEU A 84 -2.18 30.28 1.14
C LEU A 84 -3.36 30.94 1.88
N LEU A 85 -3.50 30.71 3.18
CA LEU A 85 -4.57 31.31 3.99
C LEU A 85 -4.41 32.83 4.10
N ASP A 86 -3.20 33.34 4.32
CA ASP A 86 -2.90 34.77 4.36
C ASP A 86 -3.20 35.45 3.01
N GLY A 87 -2.95 34.75 1.91
CA GLY A 87 -3.33 35.15 0.56
C GLY A 87 -4.82 34.96 0.20
N GLY A 88 -5.67 34.62 1.19
CA GLY A 88 -7.14 34.46 0.99
C GLY A 88 -7.54 33.17 0.29
N LYS A 89 -6.63 32.21 0.10
CA LYS A 89 -6.96 30.90 -0.50
C LYS A 89 -7.42 29.93 0.58
N SER A 90 -8.58 29.29 0.35
CA SER A 90 -9.13 28.22 1.19
C SER A 90 -9.40 26.97 0.36
N ASN A 91 -9.79 25.87 1.03
CA ASN A 91 -10.11 24.60 0.39
C ASN A 91 -8.95 24.05 -0.45
N ARG A 92 -7.72 24.18 0.04
CA ARG A 92 -6.50 23.69 -0.64
C ARG A 92 -5.92 22.48 0.08
N ILE A 93 -5.44 21.51 -0.69
CA ILE A 93 -4.57 20.44 -0.23
C ILE A 93 -3.14 20.85 -0.56
N VAL A 94 -2.26 20.85 0.45
CA VAL A 94 -0.83 21.06 0.25
C VAL A 94 -0.15 19.70 0.12
N GLY A 95 0.68 19.54 -0.89
CA GLY A 95 1.39 18.31 -1.20
C GLY A 95 2.84 18.54 -1.63
N LEU A 96 3.55 17.44 -1.85
CA LEU A 96 4.91 17.43 -2.39
C LEU A 96 4.94 16.68 -3.71
N LYS A 97 5.46 17.32 -4.77
CA LYS A 97 5.63 16.70 -6.09
C LYS A 97 6.99 17.09 -6.66
N ASN A 98 7.78 16.08 -7.06
CA ASN A 98 9.12 16.29 -7.63
C ASN A 98 10.04 17.16 -6.73
N GLY A 99 9.94 16.98 -5.39
CA GLY A 99 10.75 17.72 -4.43
C GLY A 99 10.29 19.17 -4.19
N ARG A 100 9.14 19.57 -4.69
CA ARG A 100 8.57 20.93 -4.51
C ARG A 100 7.21 20.87 -3.85
N VAL A 101 6.99 21.75 -2.89
CA VAL A 101 5.68 21.95 -2.28
C VAL A 101 4.75 22.60 -3.30
N TYR A 102 3.52 22.12 -3.40
CA TYR A 102 2.48 22.65 -4.27
C TYR A 102 1.13 22.60 -3.58
N ASP A 103 0.15 23.26 -4.14
CA ASP A 103 -1.25 23.18 -3.69
C ASP A 103 -2.18 22.82 -4.85
N VAL A 104 -3.30 22.21 -4.49
CA VAL A 104 -4.37 21.82 -5.40
C VAL A 104 -5.73 22.04 -4.72
N ASP A 105 -6.76 22.33 -5.48
CA ASP A 105 -8.12 22.38 -4.95
C ASP A 105 -8.53 21.04 -4.33
N ILE A 106 -9.27 21.09 -3.20
CA ILE A 106 -9.62 19.87 -2.47
C ILE A 106 -10.47 18.90 -3.31
N ALA A 107 -11.40 19.40 -4.13
CA ALA A 107 -12.23 18.55 -4.98
C ALA A 107 -11.39 17.91 -6.09
N GLU A 108 -10.48 18.68 -6.69
CA GLU A 108 -9.53 18.18 -7.67
C GLU A 108 -8.58 17.14 -7.04
N GLY A 109 -7.99 17.45 -5.89
CA GLY A 109 -7.09 16.55 -5.18
C GLY A 109 -7.73 15.22 -4.79
N LEU A 110 -8.99 15.25 -4.33
CA LEU A 110 -9.74 14.02 -4.00
C LEU A 110 -10.11 13.21 -5.25
N ALA A 111 -10.25 13.84 -6.40
CA ALA A 111 -10.51 13.16 -7.67
C ALA A 111 -9.24 12.55 -8.30
N MET A 112 -8.05 12.95 -7.84
CA MET A 112 -6.79 12.41 -8.36
C MET A 112 -6.66 10.93 -8.07
N LYS A 113 -6.32 10.14 -9.09
CA LYS A 113 -6.00 8.73 -8.94
C LYS A 113 -4.49 8.53 -9.12
N LYS A 114 -3.88 7.83 -8.17
CA LYS A 114 -2.49 7.39 -8.33
C LYS A 114 -2.44 6.29 -9.41
N PRO A 115 -1.63 6.42 -10.46
CA PRO A 115 -1.46 5.34 -11.42
C PRO A 115 -0.83 4.12 -10.73
N PHE A 116 -1.31 2.93 -11.11
CA PHE A 116 -0.75 1.68 -10.64
C PHE A 116 0.57 1.40 -11.39
N ASP A 117 1.62 1.05 -10.67
CA ASP A 117 2.90 0.68 -11.25
C ASP A 117 2.93 -0.83 -11.57
N GLU A 118 2.49 -1.16 -12.79
CA GLU A 118 2.44 -2.55 -13.27
C GLU A 118 3.84 -3.19 -13.34
N ASN A 119 4.86 -2.40 -13.65
CA ASN A 119 6.22 -2.91 -13.75
C ASN A 119 6.77 -3.29 -12.37
N LEU A 120 6.58 -2.44 -11.36
CA LEU A 120 6.98 -2.75 -9.99
C LEU A 120 6.22 -3.96 -9.45
N TYR A 121 4.92 -4.06 -9.75
CA TYR A 121 4.11 -5.22 -9.37
C TYR A 121 4.59 -6.52 -10.03
N LYS A 122 4.93 -6.46 -11.32
CA LYS A 122 5.51 -7.60 -12.04
C LYS A 122 6.84 -8.02 -11.42
N ILE A 123 7.76 -7.08 -11.18
CA ILE A 123 9.05 -7.35 -10.53
C ILE A 123 8.84 -8.03 -9.17
N ALA A 124 7.95 -7.50 -8.34
CA ALA A 124 7.65 -8.08 -7.03
C ALA A 124 7.16 -9.54 -7.11
N ASN A 125 6.35 -9.86 -8.13
CA ASN A 125 5.91 -11.24 -8.38
C ASN A 125 7.04 -12.14 -8.93
N ASP A 126 7.88 -11.62 -9.80
CA ASP A 126 8.95 -12.38 -10.43
C ASP A 126 10.06 -12.77 -9.43
N ILE A 127 10.33 -11.93 -8.42
CA ILE A 127 11.35 -12.19 -7.39
C ILE A 127 10.82 -12.93 -6.15
N SER A 128 9.51 -13.18 -6.06
CA SER A 128 8.85 -13.77 -4.87
C SER A 128 8.82 -15.30 -4.88
N PHE A 129 9.93 -15.95 -5.27
CA PHE A 129 10.07 -17.41 -5.32
C PHE A 129 11.04 -17.98 -4.30
#